data_ec2599a31932063383658fb7838fb922
#
_entry.id   ec2599a31932063383658fb7838fb922
#
_cell.length_a   1.000
_cell.length_b   1.000
_cell.length_c   1.000
_cell.angle_alpha   90.00
_cell.angle_beta   90.00
_cell.angle_gamma   90.00
#
_symmetry.space_group_name_H-M   'P 1'
#
loop_
_entity.id
_entity.type
_entity.pdbx_description
1 polymer ?
#
loop_
_entity_poly.entity_id
_entity_poly.type
_entity_poly.pdbx_seq_one_letter_code
_entity_poly.pdbx_strand_id
1 'polypeptide(L)'
;MRNLNIQIEVNSKLYSKKPDSSELGQNILSKSIELIDEIGFEAFTFKKLGVAINSPESSIYRYFKNKHMLLVYLTSWYWSWIEYEIVIATANVESPKERLLKSVGVLTKP
;
A
#
# COMPACT_ATOMS: atom_id res chain seq x y z
N MET A 1 16.60 -5.70 16.16
CA MET A 1 15.92 -5.70 14.89
C MET A 1 14.50 -6.23 15.01
N ARG A 2 13.59 -5.69 14.26
CA ARG A 2 12.21 -6.12 14.36
C ARG A 2 11.96 -7.44 13.64
N ASN A 3 10.87 -8.06 14.04
CA ASN A 3 10.41 -9.30 13.47
C ASN A 3 10.11 -9.15 11.97
N LEU A 4 10.54 -10.12 11.18
CA LEU A 4 10.31 -10.12 9.73
C LEU A 4 8.85 -10.39 9.37
N ASN A 5 8.07 -10.92 10.29
CA ASN A 5 6.65 -11.18 10.08
C ASN A 5 5.76 -10.07 10.62
N ILE A 6 6.31 -8.89 10.69
CA ILE A 6 5.59 -7.75 11.18
C ILE A 6 4.40 -7.42 10.31
N GLN A 7 3.30 -7.18 10.95
CA GLN A 7 2.12 -6.66 10.30
C GLN A 7 2.26 -5.15 10.19
N ILE A 8 2.11 -4.62 8.99
CA ILE A 8 2.16 -3.20 8.76
C ILE A 8 0.86 -2.57 9.25
N GLU A 9 0.97 -1.63 10.17
CA GLU A 9 -0.19 -0.97 10.73
C GLU A 9 -0.36 0.44 10.18
N VAL A 10 -1.60 0.78 9.89
CA VAL A 10 -2.00 2.10 9.43
C VAL A 10 -3.07 2.63 10.38
N ASN A 11 -3.15 3.95 10.52
CA ASN A 11 -4.11 4.58 11.41
C ASN A 11 -5.53 4.09 11.12
N SER A 12 -6.20 3.56 12.16
CA SER A 12 -7.54 2.99 12.05
C SER A 12 -8.61 3.99 11.64
N LYS A 13 -8.33 5.28 11.71
CA LYS A 13 -9.26 6.32 11.25
C LYS A 13 -9.37 6.39 9.73
N LEU A 14 -8.44 5.77 9.00
CA LEU A 14 -8.41 5.79 7.55
C LEU A 14 -9.29 4.72 6.90
N TYR A 15 -9.75 3.75 7.67
CA TYR A 15 -10.58 2.68 7.14
C TYR A 15 -11.70 2.31 8.12
N SER A 16 -12.80 1.80 7.57
CA SER A 16 -13.95 1.34 8.38
C SER A 16 -13.80 -0.12 8.76
N LYS A 17 -13.20 -0.92 7.89
CA LYS A 17 -12.88 -2.32 8.12
C LYS A 17 -11.44 -2.54 7.71
N LYS A 18 -10.70 -3.34 8.48
CA LYS A 18 -9.27 -3.58 8.23
C LYS A 18 -9.05 -4.23 6.86
N PRO A 19 -8.44 -3.51 5.90
CA PRO A 19 -8.37 -4.02 4.51
C PRO A 19 -7.51 -5.26 4.34
N ASP A 20 -6.40 -5.36 5.07
CA ASP A 20 -5.49 -6.50 4.91
C ASP A 20 -5.94 -7.76 5.62
N SER A 21 -7.10 -7.74 6.29
CA SER A 21 -7.63 -8.90 7.02
C SER A 21 -8.49 -9.82 6.15
N SER A 22 -8.78 -9.45 4.90
CA SER A 22 -9.64 -10.24 4.03
C SER A 22 -9.13 -10.25 2.60
N GLU A 23 -9.54 -11.26 1.83
CA GLU A 23 -9.20 -11.36 0.43
C GLU A 23 -9.76 -10.18 -0.37
N LEU A 24 -10.99 -9.78 -0.10
CA LEU A 24 -11.61 -8.64 -0.77
C LEU A 24 -10.84 -7.35 -0.48
N GLY A 25 -10.47 -7.13 0.78
CA GLY A 25 -9.68 -5.96 1.16
C GLY A 25 -8.33 -5.92 0.45
N GLN A 26 -7.66 -7.06 0.35
CA GLN A 26 -6.40 -7.17 -0.36
C GLN A 26 -6.56 -6.88 -1.86
N ASN A 27 -7.65 -7.37 -2.46
CA ASN A 27 -7.97 -7.07 -3.86
C ASN A 27 -8.25 -5.59 -4.07
N ILE A 28 -8.95 -4.96 -3.15
CA ILE A 28 -9.19 -3.51 -3.21
C ILE A 28 -7.86 -2.76 -3.25
N LEU A 29 -6.94 -3.11 -2.37
CA LEU A 29 -5.64 -2.44 -2.29
C LEU A 29 -4.81 -2.64 -3.57
N SER A 30 -4.65 -3.88 -4.01
CA SER A 30 -3.81 -4.17 -5.17
C SER A 30 -4.39 -3.60 -6.46
N LYS A 31 -5.69 -3.72 -6.68
CA LYS A 31 -6.33 -3.19 -7.89
C LYS A 31 -6.41 -1.67 -7.88
N SER A 32 -6.52 -1.04 -6.71
CA SER A 32 -6.44 0.41 -6.60
C SER A 32 -5.11 0.94 -7.08
N ILE A 33 -4.02 0.29 -6.66
CA ILE A 33 -2.68 0.68 -7.08
C ILE A 33 -2.56 0.57 -8.60
N GLU A 34 -3.00 -0.55 -9.17
CA GLU A 34 -2.95 -0.76 -10.63
C GLU A 34 -3.76 0.29 -11.38
N LEU A 35 -4.99 0.55 -10.95
CA LEU A 35 -5.87 1.50 -11.63
C LEU A 35 -5.34 2.93 -11.52
N ILE A 36 -4.88 3.33 -10.33
CA ILE A 36 -4.35 4.68 -10.15
C ILE A 36 -3.10 4.88 -11.01
N ASP A 37 -2.27 3.85 -11.11
CA ASP A 37 -1.10 3.89 -11.98
C ASP A 37 -1.47 4.00 -13.46
N GLU A 38 -2.54 3.32 -13.86
CA GLU A 38 -2.99 3.28 -15.25
C GLU A 38 -3.73 4.54 -15.69
N ILE A 39 -4.69 5.01 -14.90
CA ILE A 39 -5.59 6.10 -15.30
C ILE A 39 -5.44 7.39 -14.49
N GLY A 40 -4.62 7.37 -13.45
CA GLY A 40 -4.44 8.51 -12.56
C GLY A 40 -5.50 8.60 -11.48
N PHE A 41 -5.17 9.29 -10.39
CA PHE A 41 -6.08 9.41 -9.24
C PHE A 41 -7.35 10.18 -9.57
N GLU A 42 -7.23 11.20 -10.41
CA GLU A 42 -8.39 12.04 -10.79
C GLU A 42 -9.48 11.21 -11.46
N ALA A 43 -9.09 10.29 -12.35
CA ALA A 43 -10.03 9.43 -13.07
C ALA A 43 -10.45 8.21 -12.27
N PHE A 44 -9.75 7.90 -11.19
CA PHE A 44 -10.04 6.75 -10.35
C PHE A 44 -11.35 6.95 -9.56
N THR A 45 -12.23 5.95 -9.59
CA THR A 45 -13.47 5.97 -8.82
C THR A 45 -13.71 4.58 -8.22
N PHE A 46 -14.50 4.53 -7.15
CA PHE A 46 -14.89 3.25 -6.57
C PHE A 46 -15.76 2.43 -7.52
N LYS A 47 -16.49 3.08 -8.40
CA LYS A 47 -17.26 2.39 -9.42
C LYS A 47 -16.34 1.62 -10.37
N LYS A 48 -15.30 2.27 -10.86
CA LYS A 48 -14.31 1.63 -11.72
C LYS A 48 -13.57 0.52 -11.00
N LEU A 49 -13.22 0.77 -9.74
CA LEU A 49 -12.58 -0.25 -8.93
C LEU A 49 -13.48 -1.47 -8.73
N GLY A 50 -14.76 -1.25 -8.47
CA GLY A 50 -15.73 -2.32 -8.31
C GLY A 50 -15.80 -3.22 -9.54
N VAL A 51 -15.79 -2.62 -10.73
CA VAL A 51 -15.76 -3.39 -11.98
C VAL A 51 -14.47 -4.21 -12.07
N ALA A 52 -13.34 -3.61 -11.74
CA ALA A 52 -12.04 -4.28 -11.82
C ALA A 52 -11.91 -5.48 -10.89
N ILE A 53 -12.51 -5.42 -9.70
CA ILE A 53 -12.46 -6.53 -8.73
C ILE A 53 -13.71 -7.42 -8.79
N ASN A 54 -14.61 -7.15 -9.72
CA ASN A 54 -15.84 -7.89 -9.90
C ASN A 54 -16.69 -7.92 -8.60
N SER A 55 -16.83 -6.77 -7.97
CA SER A 55 -17.59 -6.60 -6.74
C SER A 55 -18.38 -5.29 -6.79
N PRO A 56 -19.53 -5.21 -6.12
CA PRO A 56 -20.30 -3.97 -6.12
C PRO A 56 -19.56 -2.86 -5.40
N GLU A 57 -19.81 -1.65 -5.82
CA GLU A 57 -19.22 -0.45 -5.24
C GLU A 57 -19.44 -0.38 -3.72
N SER A 58 -20.60 -0.82 -3.25
CA SER A 58 -20.95 -0.85 -1.84
C SER A 58 -19.96 -1.68 -1.01
N SER A 59 -19.37 -2.72 -1.60
CA SER A 59 -18.37 -3.55 -0.93
C SER A 59 -17.12 -2.74 -0.58
N ILE A 60 -16.75 -1.79 -1.44
CA ILE A 60 -15.58 -0.96 -1.24
C ILE A 60 -15.83 0.06 -0.13
N TYR A 61 -17.07 0.61 -0.08
CA TYR A 61 -17.44 1.55 0.97
C TYR A 61 -17.46 0.94 2.37
N ARG A 62 -17.46 -0.38 2.47
CA ARG A 62 -17.29 -1.04 3.78
C ARG A 62 -15.90 -0.86 4.35
N TYR A 63 -14.92 -0.60 3.49
CA TYR A 63 -13.52 -0.46 3.88
C TYR A 63 -13.09 1.00 3.96
N PHE A 64 -13.49 1.80 2.99
CA PHE A 64 -13.08 3.20 2.90
C PHE A 64 -14.26 4.10 2.62
N LYS A 65 -14.33 5.20 3.33
CA LYS A 65 -15.41 6.17 3.19
C LYS A 65 -15.41 6.85 1.81
N ASN A 66 -14.23 7.13 1.28
CA ASN A 66 -14.06 7.74 -0.03
C ASN A 66 -12.67 7.41 -0.57
N LYS A 67 -12.41 7.81 -1.84
CA LYS A 67 -11.15 7.49 -2.48
C LYS A 67 -9.95 8.22 -1.88
N HIS A 68 -10.16 9.36 -1.24
CA HIS A 68 -9.08 10.08 -0.57
C HIS A 68 -8.58 9.30 0.66
N MET A 69 -9.49 8.70 1.41
CA MET A 69 -9.12 7.85 2.55
C MET A 69 -8.36 6.62 2.07
N LEU A 70 -8.79 6.05 0.97
CA LEU A 70 -8.08 4.92 0.35
C LEU A 70 -6.66 5.34 -0.07
N LEU A 71 -6.52 6.48 -0.71
CA LEU A 71 -5.21 6.98 -1.14
C LEU A 71 -4.28 7.21 0.04
N VAL A 72 -4.77 7.82 1.11
CA VAL A 72 -3.95 8.07 2.31
C VAL A 72 -3.53 6.74 2.94
N TYR A 73 -4.44 5.77 2.98
CA TYR A 73 -4.11 4.43 3.48
C TYR A 73 -3.00 3.79 2.64
N LEU A 74 -3.14 3.81 1.31
CA LEU A 74 -2.14 3.25 0.40
C LEU A 74 -0.78 3.92 0.55
N THR A 75 -0.77 5.24 0.68
CA THR A 75 0.47 6.00 0.86
C THR A 75 1.15 5.62 2.17
N SER A 76 0.39 5.55 3.26
CA SER A 76 0.94 5.17 4.57
C SER A 76 1.47 3.74 4.55
N TRP A 77 0.73 2.82 3.94
CA TRP A 77 1.16 1.44 3.81
C TRP A 77 2.43 1.32 2.98
N TYR A 78 2.49 2.04 1.86
CA TYR A 78 3.63 2.04 0.95
C TYR A 78 4.89 2.57 1.63
N TRP A 79 4.79 3.68 2.38
CA TRP A 79 5.93 4.24 3.11
C TRP A 79 6.43 3.29 4.19
N SER A 80 5.53 2.63 4.91
CA SER A 80 5.90 1.64 5.91
C SER A 80 6.65 0.48 5.28
N TRP A 81 6.19 0.05 4.12
CA TRP A 81 6.84 -1.03 3.37
C TRP A 81 8.24 -0.63 2.93
N ILE A 82 8.40 0.59 2.40
CA ILE A 82 9.71 1.11 1.98
C ILE A 82 10.67 1.20 3.15
N GLU A 83 10.23 1.71 4.29
CA GLU A 83 11.06 1.75 5.50
C GLU A 83 11.56 0.35 5.86
N TYR A 84 10.68 -0.62 5.83
CA TYR A 84 11.01 -2.00 6.13
C TYR A 84 12.07 -2.53 5.16
N GLU A 85 11.89 -2.31 3.87
CA GLU A 85 12.81 -2.74 2.83
C GLU A 85 14.19 -2.09 3.00
N ILE A 86 14.24 -0.81 3.34
CA ILE A 86 15.49 -0.10 3.58
C ILE A 86 16.22 -0.71 4.77
N VAL A 87 15.52 -0.98 5.86
CA VAL A 87 16.11 -1.59 7.05
C VAL A 87 16.70 -2.95 6.70
N ILE A 88 15.98 -3.78 5.97
CA ILE A 88 16.47 -5.11 5.58
C ILE A 88 17.68 -4.99 4.66
N ALA A 89 17.61 -4.11 3.66
CA ALA A 89 18.69 -3.93 2.71
C ALA A 89 19.97 -3.42 3.38
N THR A 90 19.85 -2.46 4.29
CA THR A 90 21.02 -1.89 4.97
C THR A 90 21.58 -2.80 6.06
N ALA A 91 20.75 -3.64 6.67
CA ALA A 91 21.19 -4.56 7.72
C ALA A 91 22.14 -5.63 7.20
N ASN A 92 22.11 -5.92 5.89
CA ASN A 92 22.90 -6.96 5.27
C ASN A 92 24.16 -6.44 4.58
N VAL A 93 24.53 -5.17 4.78
CA VAL A 93 25.71 -4.57 4.15
C VAL A 93 26.70 -4.14 5.19
N GLU A 94 27.98 -4.34 4.89
CA GLU A 94 29.06 -4.03 5.84
C GLU A 94 29.52 -2.58 5.77
N SER A 95 29.63 -2.02 4.56
CA SER A 95 30.14 -0.66 4.42
C SER A 95 29.02 0.38 4.39
N PRO A 96 29.25 1.56 4.97
CA PRO A 96 28.26 2.64 4.90
C PRO A 96 27.93 3.06 3.48
N LYS A 97 28.91 3.02 2.59
CA LYS A 97 28.70 3.35 1.18
C LYS A 97 27.74 2.39 0.50
N GLU A 98 27.91 1.09 0.75
CA GLU A 98 27.04 0.08 0.20
C GLU A 98 25.63 0.21 0.76
N ARG A 99 25.51 0.51 2.05
CA ARG A 99 24.20 0.75 2.67
C ARG A 99 23.46 1.88 1.98
N LEU A 100 24.18 2.99 1.74
CA LEU A 100 23.58 4.13 1.08
C LEU A 100 23.11 3.79 -0.34
N LEU A 101 23.98 3.11 -1.10
CA LEU A 101 23.64 2.72 -2.47
C LEU A 101 22.45 1.77 -2.52
N LYS A 102 22.37 0.83 -1.60
CA LYS A 102 21.24 -0.08 -1.54
C LYS A 102 19.95 0.63 -1.15
N SER A 103 20.02 1.57 -0.23
CA SER A 103 18.85 2.35 0.18
C SER A 103 18.31 3.18 -0.98
N VAL A 104 19.20 3.81 -1.75
CA VAL A 104 18.81 4.55 -2.95
C VAL A 104 18.19 3.61 -3.98
N GLY A 105 18.77 2.42 -4.16
CA GLY A 105 18.22 1.42 -5.07
C GLY A 105 16.82 0.99 -4.70
N VAL A 106 16.54 0.82 -3.41
CA VAL A 106 15.20 0.47 -2.95
C VAL A 106 14.21 1.59 -3.24
N LEU A 107 14.61 2.84 -2.99
CA LEU A 107 13.73 4.00 -3.21
C LEU A 107 13.45 4.27 -4.69
N THR A 108 14.36 3.92 -5.58
CA THR A 108 14.21 4.14 -7.01
C THR A 108 13.67 2.94 -7.76
N LYS A 109 13.50 1.82 -7.09
CA LYS A 109 12.99 0.60 -7.70
C LYS A 109 11.53 0.79 -8.08
N PRO A 110 11.16 0.45 -9.34
CA PRO A 110 9.77 0.59 -9.80
C PRO A 110 8.79 -0.34 -9.09
#